data_08669fcdb84ffdca49b24a7a2a3c8179
#
_entry.id   08669fcdb84ffdca49b24a7a2a3c8179
#
_cell.length_a   1.000
_cell.length_b   1.000
_cell.length_c   1.000
_cell.angle_alpha   90.00
_cell.angle_beta   90.00
_cell.angle_gamma   90.00
#
_symmetry.space_group_name_H-M   'P 1'
#
loop_
_entity.id
_entity.type
_entity.pdbx_description
1 polymer ?
#
loop_
_entity_poly.entity_id
_entity_poly.type
_entity_poly.pdbx_seq_one_letter_code
_entity_poly.pdbx_strand_id
1 'polypeptide(L)'
;LGFNIRQYPVGKYKSGKSGGRRKGGFLFNKTPHKMLGLKTHIKPSKKAVKAHTEAIKGVIKQHKKAPQSVLISKLNPIIRGWSNYYSTVVSSETFNKLDHITWSMIRAWTVSRCGKASYEKLGNYFHKGTVKLSNGKERHETWLFKTKDGFQLWKHNWTPIVRHTLIRPDATPYDGNWTYWATRKGQAIDTPNRVAKLLKKQKGRCTWCGQYFAPSDLVEVDHIIPRSQGGKDEYKNLQLLHRHCHDDKTALDNANAVSLTMEQSD
;
A
#
# COMPACT_ATOMS: atom_id res chain seq x y z
N LEU A 1 0.48 20.08 -3.80
CA LEU A 1 0.66 18.62 -3.65
C LEU A 1 0.75 18.14 -2.19
N GLY A 2 0.84 19.04 -1.19
CA GLY A 2 0.84 18.68 0.23
C GLY A 2 2.12 18.04 0.79
N PHE A 3 3.22 18.07 0.06
CA PHE A 3 4.51 17.55 0.49
C PHE A 3 5.49 18.65 0.87
N ASN A 4 6.40 18.32 1.79
CA ASN A 4 7.55 19.13 2.17
C ASN A 4 8.81 18.35 1.82
N ILE A 5 9.63 18.90 0.92
CA ILE A 5 10.87 18.30 0.46
C ILE A 5 12.02 19.09 1.10
N ARG A 6 12.87 18.42 1.87
CA ARG A 6 14.02 19.04 2.55
C ARG A 6 15.24 18.13 2.49
N GLN A 7 16.38 18.75 2.38
CA GLN A 7 17.67 18.09 2.53
C GLN A 7 18.17 18.22 3.97
N TYR A 8 18.68 17.12 4.50
CA TYR A 8 19.26 17.04 5.83
C TYR A 8 20.69 16.54 5.75
N PRO A 9 21.62 17.09 6.52
CA PRO A 9 22.96 16.54 6.61
C PRO A 9 22.92 15.08 7.06
N VAL A 10 23.76 14.26 6.47
CA VAL A 10 23.93 12.85 6.89
C VAL A 10 24.86 12.83 8.09
N GLY A 11 24.48 12.16 9.18
CA GLY A 11 25.31 12.11 10.38
C GLY A 11 24.66 11.33 11.53
N LYS A 12 25.38 11.24 12.66
CA LYS A 12 25.08 10.38 13.79
C LYS A 12 23.65 10.49 14.35
N TYR A 13 23.05 11.68 14.29
CA TYR A 13 21.73 11.97 14.87
C TYR A 13 20.64 12.28 13.82
N LYS A 14 20.98 12.31 12.53
CA LYS A 14 20.06 12.68 11.47
C LYS A 14 19.89 11.51 10.53
N SER A 15 18.80 10.82 10.70
CA SER A 15 18.14 9.86 9.82
C SER A 15 18.95 9.38 8.61
N GLY A 16 19.57 8.35 8.76
CA GLY A 16 20.36 7.70 7.75
C GLY A 16 21.64 7.23 8.39
N LYS A 17 21.53 6.20 9.21
CA LYS A 17 22.66 5.32 9.43
C LYS A 17 23.09 4.85 8.03
N SER A 18 23.99 5.61 7.39
CA SER A 18 24.78 5.08 6.31
C SER A 18 25.48 3.86 6.89
N GLY A 19 25.17 2.67 6.40
CA GLY A 19 25.85 1.46 6.83
C GLY A 19 25.35 0.82 8.14
N GLY A 20 24.11 1.01 8.54
CA GLY A 20 23.47 0.13 9.49
C GLY A 20 23.38 -1.26 8.87
N ARG A 21 24.19 -2.22 9.37
CA ARG A 21 24.05 -3.64 9.04
C ARG A 21 22.58 -4.04 9.16
N ARG A 22 21.88 -4.16 8.05
CA ARG A 22 20.72 -5.04 8.02
C ARG A 22 21.28 -6.45 8.14
N LYS A 23 20.84 -7.22 9.13
CA LYS A 23 21.00 -8.66 9.15
C LYS A 23 20.55 -9.19 7.79
N GLY A 24 21.50 -9.58 6.94
CA GLY A 24 21.22 -9.99 5.57
C GLY A 24 22.24 -9.51 4.54
N GLY A 25 23.38 -9.01 4.98
CA GLY A 25 24.65 -9.10 4.26
C GLY A 25 24.76 -8.50 2.85
N PHE A 26 24.03 -7.47 2.47
CA PHE A 26 24.37 -6.69 1.29
C PHE A 26 25.07 -5.41 1.71
N LEU A 27 26.39 -5.43 1.61
CA LEU A 27 27.27 -4.27 1.65
C LEU A 27 26.97 -3.39 0.43
N PHE A 28 26.08 -2.42 0.59
CA PHE A 28 26.13 -1.23 -0.23
C PHE A 28 27.34 -0.44 0.23
N ASN A 29 28.49 -0.71 -0.35
CA ASN A 29 29.61 0.22 -0.52
C ASN A 29 30.93 -0.54 -0.62
N LYS A 30 31.28 -0.85 -1.83
CA LYS A 30 32.68 -0.93 -2.24
C LYS A 30 32.94 -0.10 -3.49
N THR A 31 32.22 1.01 -3.65
CA THR A 31 32.60 2.03 -4.61
C THR A 31 32.88 3.31 -3.84
N PRO A 32 34.01 3.97 -4.08
CA PRO A 32 34.36 5.24 -3.46
C PRO A 32 33.55 6.37 -4.10
N HIS A 33 32.22 6.25 -4.15
CA HIS A 33 31.39 7.37 -4.52
C HIS A 33 31.34 8.30 -3.32
N LYS A 34 31.91 9.49 -3.48
CA LYS A 34 31.81 10.65 -2.60
C LYS A 34 30.41 10.65 -1.98
N MET A 35 30.30 10.29 -0.70
CA MET A 35 29.02 10.28 -0.01
C MET A 35 28.46 11.70 -0.10
N LEU A 36 27.33 11.85 -0.77
CA LEU A 36 26.58 13.08 -0.69
C LEU A 36 26.28 13.33 0.79
N GLY A 37 26.83 14.42 1.36
CA GLY A 37 26.66 14.77 2.76
C GLY A 37 25.23 15.12 3.16
N LEU A 38 24.28 14.96 2.23
CA LEU A 38 22.89 15.35 2.38
C LEU A 38 21.96 14.21 1.98
N LYS A 39 20.85 14.08 2.70
CA LYS A 39 19.76 13.16 2.40
C LYS A 39 18.46 13.92 2.23
N THR A 40 17.81 13.72 1.11
CA THR A 40 16.50 14.31 0.84
C THR A 40 15.38 13.52 1.53
N HIS A 41 14.57 14.21 2.31
CA HIS A 41 13.36 13.66 2.89
C HIS A 41 12.13 14.35 2.30
N ILE A 42 11.20 13.54 1.84
CA ILE A 42 9.85 13.95 1.45
C ILE A 42 8.94 13.58 2.61
N LYS A 43 8.25 14.56 3.19
CA LYS A 43 7.33 14.38 4.32
C LYS A 43 5.99 15.06 4.02
N PRO A 44 4.88 14.67 4.69
CA PRO A 44 3.64 15.44 4.66
C PRO A 44 3.89 16.89 5.09
N SER A 45 3.32 17.87 4.39
CA SER A 45 3.48 19.28 4.76
C SER A 45 2.70 19.61 6.04
N LYS A 46 3.17 20.61 6.79
CA LYS A 46 2.46 21.10 7.99
C LYS A 46 1.03 21.54 7.69
N LYS A 47 0.81 22.15 6.50
CA LYS A 47 -0.51 22.57 6.03
C LYS A 47 -1.42 21.35 5.81
N ALA A 48 -0.92 20.28 5.17
CA ALA A 48 -1.67 19.07 4.92
C ALA A 48 -2.05 18.34 6.24
N VAL A 49 -1.10 18.27 7.20
CA VAL A 49 -1.34 17.70 8.53
C VAL A 49 -2.42 18.50 9.28
N LYS A 50 -2.37 19.84 9.25
CA LYS A 50 -3.36 20.71 9.89
C LYS A 50 -4.74 20.51 9.25
N ALA A 51 -4.83 20.53 7.92
CA ALA A 51 -6.08 20.33 7.20
C ALA A 51 -6.72 18.98 7.53
N HIS A 52 -5.93 17.91 7.56
CA HIS A 52 -6.40 16.58 7.93
C HIS A 52 -6.90 16.52 9.39
N THR A 53 -6.18 17.15 10.31
CA THR A 53 -6.58 17.25 11.72
C THR A 53 -7.91 17.99 11.86
N GLU A 54 -8.10 19.09 11.14
CA GLU A 54 -9.37 19.85 11.15
C GLU A 54 -10.52 19.05 10.52
N ALA A 55 -10.25 18.27 9.47
CA ALA A 55 -11.26 17.37 8.88
C ALA A 55 -11.75 16.32 9.90
N ILE A 56 -10.83 15.64 10.60
CA ILE A 56 -11.17 14.69 11.68
C ILE A 56 -11.99 15.39 12.78
N LYS A 57 -11.53 16.56 13.23
CA LYS A 57 -12.22 17.37 14.26
C LYS A 57 -13.63 17.79 13.81
N GLY A 58 -13.78 18.16 12.55
CA GLY A 58 -15.07 18.51 11.95
C GLY A 58 -16.07 17.35 12.02
N VAL A 59 -15.65 16.15 11.60
CA VAL A 59 -16.48 14.94 11.69
C VAL A 59 -16.87 14.62 13.13
N ILE A 60 -15.93 14.68 14.07
CA ILE A 60 -16.20 14.42 15.49
C ILE A 60 -17.21 15.42 16.06
N LYS A 61 -17.10 16.71 15.69
CA LYS A 61 -18.04 17.77 16.10
C LYS A 61 -19.45 17.54 15.56
N GLN A 62 -19.57 17.16 14.28
CA GLN A 62 -20.85 16.88 13.65
C GLN A 62 -21.54 15.65 14.25
N HIS A 63 -20.76 14.68 14.72
CA HIS A 63 -21.27 13.42 15.25
C HIS A 63 -21.20 13.31 16.78
N LYS A 64 -21.38 14.41 17.50
CA LYS A 64 -21.33 14.44 18.98
C LYS A 64 -22.31 13.45 19.64
N LYS A 65 -23.51 13.35 19.08
CA LYS A 65 -24.60 12.49 19.61
C LYS A 65 -24.73 11.16 18.86
N ALA A 66 -23.96 10.92 17.80
CA ALA A 66 -24.08 9.74 16.98
C ALA A 66 -23.57 8.49 17.70
N PRO A 67 -24.06 7.26 17.38
CA PRO A 67 -23.49 6.03 17.87
C PRO A 67 -22.01 5.88 17.52
N GLN A 68 -21.26 5.11 18.31
CA GLN A 68 -19.83 4.86 18.10
C GLN A 68 -19.53 4.29 16.70
N SER A 69 -20.34 3.35 16.23
CA SER A 69 -20.21 2.73 14.91
C SER A 69 -20.31 3.74 13.77
N VAL A 70 -21.25 4.69 13.87
CA VAL A 70 -21.40 5.76 12.88
C VAL A 70 -20.18 6.69 12.85
N LEU A 71 -19.64 7.06 14.01
CA LEU A 71 -18.43 7.85 14.08
C LEU A 71 -17.24 7.14 13.43
N ILE A 72 -17.06 5.85 13.73
CA ILE A 72 -16.01 5.02 13.15
C ILE A 72 -16.17 4.92 11.62
N SER A 73 -17.39 4.69 11.12
CA SER A 73 -17.65 4.58 9.68
C SER A 73 -17.30 5.85 8.90
N LYS A 74 -17.50 7.03 9.52
CA LYS A 74 -17.17 8.33 8.90
C LYS A 74 -15.69 8.66 9.00
N LEU A 75 -14.99 8.27 10.06
CA LEU A 75 -13.57 8.55 10.25
C LEU A 75 -12.66 7.61 9.45
N ASN A 76 -13.00 6.32 9.35
CA ASN A 76 -12.16 5.33 8.69
C ASN A 76 -11.78 5.67 7.24
N PRO A 77 -12.68 6.11 6.36
CA PRO A 77 -12.32 6.50 5.00
C PRO A 77 -11.33 7.67 4.96
N ILE A 78 -11.51 8.67 5.84
CA ILE A 78 -10.66 9.85 5.92
C ILE A 78 -9.24 9.47 6.37
N ILE A 79 -9.14 8.66 7.44
CA ILE A 79 -7.87 8.21 7.99
C ILE A 79 -7.14 7.30 6.99
N ARG A 80 -7.83 6.32 6.42
CA ARG A 80 -7.25 5.38 5.44
C ARG A 80 -6.81 6.09 4.16
N GLY A 81 -7.65 6.96 3.60
CA GLY A 81 -7.34 7.71 2.39
C GLY A 81 -6.09 8.56 2.57
N TRP A 82 -6.01 9.31 3.67
CA TRP A 82 -4.86 10.15 3.97
C TRP A 82 -3.59 9.33 4.23
N SER A 83 -3.69 8.25 5.00
CA SER A 83 -2.56 7.36 5.29
C SER A 83 -2.03 6.68 4.03
N ASN A 84 -2.90 6.20 3.15
CA ASN A 84 -2.51 5.58 1.89
C ASN A 84 -1.80 6.57 0.97
N TYR A 85 -2.30 7.80 0.87
CA TYR A 85 -1.68 8.85 0.06
C TYR A 85 -0.25 9.18 0.52
N TYR A 86 -0.02 9.24 1.83
CA TYR A 86 1.29 9.54 2.40
C TYR A 86 2.13 8.30 2.76
N SER A 87 1.68 7.10 2.43
CA SER A 87 2.42 5.85 2.70
C SER A 87 3.70 5.70 1.88
N THR A 88 3.83 6.42 0.78
CA THR A 88 4.99 6.36 -0.11
C THR A 88 6.18 7.22 0.33
N VAL A 89 5.99 8.07 1.34
CA VAL A 89 6.99 9.04 1.82
C VAL A 89 7.36 8.82 3.29
N VAL A 90 8.22 9.68 3.85
CA VAL A 90 8.68 9.59 5.24
C VAL A 90 7.60 10.13 6.18
N SER A 91 6.63 9.31 6.56
CA SER A 91 5.43 9.71 7.30
C SER A 91 5.22 9.00 8.64
N SER A 92 6.05 8.03 9.03
CA SER A 92 5.86 7.24 10.26
C SER A 92 5.70 8.10 11.53
N GLU A 93 6.54 9.12 11.72
CA GLU A 93 6.44 10.05 12.85
C GLU A 93 5.14 10.86 12.79
N THR A 94 4.75 11.29 11.58
CA THR A 94 3.51 12.04 11.35
C THR A 94 2.29 11.17 11.64
N PHE A 95 2.30 9.90 11.24
CA PHE A 95 1.23 8.95 11.52
C PHE A 95 1.06 8.75 13.03
N ASN A 96 2.15 8.51 13.76
CA ASN A 96 2.09 8.37 15.22
C ASN A 96 1.55 9.64 15.90
N LYS A 97 1.98 10.82 15.44
CA LYS A 97 1.47 12.10 15.95
C LYS A 97 -0.02 12.27 15.68
N LEU A 98 -0.48 11.94 14.48
CA LEU A 98 -1.90 12.01 14.11
C LEU A 98 -2.73 11.01 14.92
N ASP A 99 -2.22 9.80 15.18
CA ASP A 99 -2.91 8.83 16.02
C ASP A 99 -3.07 9.32 17.45
N HIS A 100 -2.05 9.99 18.02
CA HIS A 100 -2.15 10.61 19.33
C HIS A 100 -3.17 11.75 19.36
N ILE A 101 -3.18 12.62 18.36
CA ILE A 101 -4.15 13.71 18.24
C ILE A 101 -5.56 13.15 18.09
N THR A 102 -5.75 12.15 17.23
CA THR A 102 -7.03 11.48 17.02
C THR A 102 -7.52 10.82 18.31
N TRP A 103 -6.64 10.14 19.01
CA TRP A 103 -6.97 9.56 20.32
C TRP A 103 -7.45 10.61 21.32
N SER A 104 -6.76 11.75 21.43
CA SER A 104 -7.14 12.84 22.34
C SER A 104 -8.54 13.39 22.00
N MET A 105 -8.85 13.58 20.72
CA MET A 105 -10.16 14.06 20.28
C MET A 105 -11.27 13.05 20.57
N ILE A 106 -11.03 11.76 20.31
CA ILE A 106 -12.00 10.70 20.56
C ILE A 106 -12.21 10.50 22.05
N ARG A 107 -11.14 10.60 22.85
CA ARG A 107 -11.26 10.54 24.30
C ARG A 107 -12.13 11.70 24.82
N ALA A 108 -11.95 12.92 24.34
CA ALA A 108 -12.78 14.05 24.68
C ALA A 108 -14.25 13.83 24.26
N TRP A 109 -14.49 13.27 23.06
CA TRP A 109 -15.83 12.89 22.61
C TRP A 109 -16.47 11.85 23.54
N THR A 110 -15.73 10.81 23.95
CA THR A 110 -16.21 9.78 24.88
C THR A 110 -16.53 10.37 26.25
N VAL A 111 -15.66 11.21 26.80
CA VAL A 111 -15.86 11.87 28.09
C VAL A 111 -17.10 12.76 28.07
N SER A 112 -17.31 13.50 26.99
CA SER A 112 -18.51 14.36 26.85
C SER A 112 -19.83 13.58 26.85
N ARG A 113 -19.80 12.28 26.48
CA ARG A 113 -20.98 11.41 26.46
C ARG A 113 -21.20 10.69 27.78
N CYS A 114 -20.15 10.36 28.46
CA CYS A 114 -20.20 9.57 29.70
C CYS A 114 -20.36 10.42 30.96
N GLY A 115 -20.33 11.74 30.84
CA GLY A 115 -20.30 12.65 32.00
C GLY A 115 -18.95 12.58 32.69
N LYS A 116 -18.92 12.67 34.01
CA LYS A 116 -17.72 12.43 34.82
C LYS A 116 -17.30 10.95 34.60
N ALA A 117 -16.42 10.75 33.62
CA ALA A 117 -16.07 9.40 33.16
C ALA A 117 -15.22 8.70 34.20
N SER A 118 -15.78 7.66 34.82
CA SER A 118 -14.98 6.64 35.48
C SER A 118 -14.20 5.84 34.41
N TYR A 119 -13.06 5.29 34.81
CA TYR A 119 -12.26 4.40 33.93
C TYR A 119 -13.10 3.24 33.36
N GLU A 120 -14.07 2.73 34.12
CA GLU A 120 -15.00 1.69 33.68
C GLU A 120 -15.85 2.10 32.46
N LYS A 121 -16.41 3.30 32.49
CA LYS A 121 -17.19 3.83 31.35
C LYS A 121 -16.35 4.04 30.10
N LEU A 122 -15.08 4.44 30.24
CA LEU A 122 -14.13 4.53 29.13
C LEU A 122 -13.77 3.15 28.59
N GLY A 123 -13.69 2.13 29.43
CA GLY A 123 -13.44 0.73 29.04
C GLY A 123 -14.46 0.16 28.05
N ASN A 124 -15.69 0.68 28.03
CA ASN A 124 -16.69 0.28 27.05
C ASN A 124 -16.38 0.76 25.60
N TYR A 125 -15.54 1.76 25.44
CA TYR A 125 -15.17 2.34 24.16
C TYR A 125 -13.75 2.02 23.74
N PHE A 126 -12.82 1.87 24.71
CA PHE A 126 -11.42 1.64 24.47
C PHE A 126 -11.01 0.27 25.01
N HIS A 127 -10.44 -0.54 24.14
CA HIS A 127 -9.98 -1.88 24.46
C HIS A 127 -8.47 -2.01 24.22
N LYS A 128 -7.83 -2.95 24.88
CA LYS A 128 -6.48 -3.42 24.53
C LYS A 128 -6.62 -4.66 23.66
N GLY A 129 -5.67 -4.89 22.77
CA GLY A 129 -5.72 -6.11 21.97
C GLY A 129 -4.68 -6.17 20.88
N THR A 130 -4.70 -7.24 20.11
CA THR A 130 -3.80 -7.46 18.98
C THR A 130 -4.57 -7.28 17.68
N VAL A 131 -3.97 -6.57 16.74
CA VAL A 131 -4.53 -6.30 15.42
C VAL A 131 -3.60 -6.89 14.37
N LYS A 132 -4.18 -7.62 13.41
CA LYS A 132 -3.47 -8.12 12.25
C LYS A 132 -3.41 -7.03 11.17
N LEU A 133 -2.20 -6.60 10.81
CA LEU A 133 -1.96 -5.59 9.80
C LEU A 133 -2.07 -6.18 8.39
N SER A 134 -2.23 -5.33 7.37
CA SER A 134 -2.33 -5.73 5.96
C SER A 134 -1.11 -6.52 5.44
N ASN A 135 0.04 -6.36 6.08
CA ASN A 135 1.28 -7.11 5.76
C ASN A 135 1.39 -8.46 6.50
N GLY A 136 0.32 -8.92 7.15
CA GLY A 136 0.26 -10.17 7.91
C GLY A 136 0.91 -10.12 9.30
N LYS A 137 1.53 -9.01 9.69
CA LYS A 137 2.14 -8.87 11.01
C LYS A 137 1.08 -8.56 12.06
N GLU A 138 1.23 -9.15 13.22
CA GLU A 138 0.42 -8.85 14.40
C GLU A 138 1.07 -7.73 15.20
N ARG A 139 0.23 -6.84 15.70
CA ARG A 139 0.64 -5.71 16.51
C ARG A 139 -0.22 -5.61 17.76
N HIS A 140 0.43 -5.59 18.92
CA HIS A 140 -0.25 -5.32 20.16
C HIS A 140 -0.50 -3.82 20.31
N GLU A 141 -1.77 -3.46 20.57
CA GLU A 141 -2.21 -2.07 20.71
C GLU A 141 -2.69 -1.80 22.12
N THR A 142 -2.19 -0.72 22.69
CA THR A 142 -2.56 -0.28 24.05
C THR A 142 -3.95 0.33 24.10
N TRP A 143 -4.46 0.79 22.97
CA TRP A 143 -5.83 1.28 22.82
C TRP A 143 -6.41 0.99 21.44
N LEU A 144 -7.63 0.56 21.45
CA LEU A 144 -8.45 0.33 20.26
C LEU A 144 -9.82 0.95 20.53
N PHE A 145 -10.24 1.90 19.70
CA PHE A 145 -11.60 2.42 19.74
C PHE A 145 -12.50 1.49 18.93
N LYS A 146 -13.23 0.61 19.63
CA LYS A 146 -13.90 -0.53 19.04
C LYS A 146 -15.29 -0.73 19.67
N THR A 147 -16.30 -1.06 18.84
CA THR A 147 -17.63 -1.47 19.29
C THR A 147 -17.62 -2.91 19.77
N LYS A 148 -18.65 -3.30 20.52
CA LYS A 148 -18.84 -4.69 20.95
C LYS A 148 -18.93 -5.67 19.77
N ASP A 149 -19.51 -5.24 18.65
CA ASP A 149 -19.66 -6.00 17.41
C ASP A 149 -18.36 -6.12 16.60
N GLY A 150 -17.25 -5.62 17.13
CA GLY A 150 -15.94 -5.74 16.48
C GLY A 150 -15.58 -4.64 15.51
N PHE A 151 -16.46 -3.66 15.27
CA PHE A 151 -16.18 -2.55 14.37
C PHE A 151 -15.20 -1.56 15.02
N GLN A 152 -14.03 -1.32 14.39
CA GLN A 152 -12.95 -0.58 15.01
C GLN A 152 -12.46 0.60 14.16
N LEU A 153 -11.96 1.63 14.85
CA LEU A 153 -11.33 2.78 14.24
C LEU A 153 -9.94 2.40 13.71
N TRP A 154 -9.67 2.80 12.47
CA TRP A 154 -8.35 2.65 11.85
C TRP A 154 -7.36 3.63 12.46
N LYS A 155 -6.10 3.19 12.60
CA LYS A 155 -4.98 4.08 12.96
C LYS A 155 -4.11 4.36 11.76
N HIS A 156 -3.57 5.57 11.66
CA HIS A 156 -2.68 5.95 10.56
C HIS A 156 -1.46 5.04 10.49
N ASN A 157 -0.88 4.71 11.63
CA ASN A 157 0.33 3.91 11.73
C ASN A 157 0.14 2.42 11.42
N TRP A 158 -1.09 1.97 11.17
CA TRP A 158 -1.37 0.64 10.63
C TRP A 158 -1.13 0.54 9.12
N THR A 159 -1.06 1.69 8.46
CA THR A 159 -0.72 1.75 7.03
C THR A 159 0.80 1.60 6.88
N PRO A 160 1.28 0.54 6.20
CA PRO A 160 2.71 0.33 6.02
C PRO A 160 3.31 1.39 5.11
N ILE A 161 4.52 1.84 5.44
CA ILE A 161 5.27 2.74 4.58
C ILE A 161 5.93 1.92 3.46
N VAL A 162 5.47 2.13 2.23
CA VAL A 162 5.99 1.48 1.03
C VAL A 162 6.75 2.52 0.22
N ARG A 163 8.07 2.55 0.39
CA ARG A 163 8.92 3.46 -0.38
C ARG A 163 9.12 2.95 -1.79
N HIS A 164 9.25 3.88 -2.74
CA HIS A 164 9.69 3.54 -4.08
C HIS A 164 11.05 2.87 -4.04
N THR A 165 11.20 1.84 -4.86
CA THR A 165 12.50 1.19 -5.05
C THR A 165 13.41 2.15 -5.80
N LEU A 166 14.56 2.46 -5.21
CA LEU A 166 15.55 3.32 -5.85
C LEU A 166 16.01 2.70 -7.17
N ILE A 167 16.07 3.53 -8.21
CA ILE A 167 16.70 3.18 -9.47
C ILE A 167 18.22 3.12 -9.22
N ARG A 168 18.90 2.18 -9.85
CA ARG A 168 20.36 2.14 -9.79
C ARG A 168 20.93 3.43 -10.37
N PRO A 169 21.99 4.01 -9.78
CA PRO A 169 22.53 5.30 -10.23
C PRO A 169 22.99 5.31 -11.69
N ASP A 170 23.40 4.14 -12.18
CA ASP A 170 23.90 3.87 -13.53
C ASP A 170 22.81 3.42 -14.52
N ALA A 171 21.58 3.22 -14.05
CA ALA A 171 20.47 2.76 -14.88
C ALA A 171 19.68 3.93 -15.47
N THR A 172 19.46 3.91 -16.77
CA THR A 172 18.60 4.83 -17.49
C THR A 172 17.53 4.06 -18.25
N PRO A 173 16.34 4.64 -18.51
CA PRO A 173 15.30 3.96 -19.31
C PRO A 173 15.76 3.56 -20.73
N TYR A 174 16.90 4.08 -21.15
CA TYR A 174 17.46 3.87 -22.49
C TYR A 174 18.74 3.01 -22.48
N ASP A 175 19.06 2.36 -21.33
CA ASP A 175 20.28 1.53 -21.19
C ASP A 175 20.16 0.14 -21.82
N GLY A 176 19.02 -0.19 -22.41
CA GLY A 176 18.74 -1.49 -23.02
C GLY A 176 18.55 -2.64 -22.04
N ASN A 177 18.58 -2.39 -20.72
CA ASN A 177 18.42 -3.43 -19.70
C ASN A 177 16.93 -3.73 -19.45
N TRP A 178 16.30 -4.34 -20.43
CA TRP A 178 14.89 -4.68 -20.39
C TRP A 178 14.47 -5.53 -19.20
N THR A 179 15.32 -6.47 -18.78
CA THR A 179 15.09 -7.30 -17.60
C THR A 179 14.92 -6.46 -16.34
N TYR A 180 15.80 -5.50 -16.13
CA TYR A 180 15.73 -4.59 -14.99
C TYR A 180 14.46 -3.73 -15.04
N TRP A 181 14.15 -3.15 -16.18
CA TRP A 181 13.00 -2.27 -16.35
C TRP A 181 11.67 -3.03 -16.36
N ALA A 182 11.59 -4.21 -16.97
CA ALA A 182 10.38 -5.04 -16.95
C ALA A 182 9.96 -5.42 -15.53
N THR A 183 10.92 -5.82 -14.67
CA THR A 183 10.61 -6.12 -13.27
C THR A 183 10.19 -4.88 -12.46
N ARG A 184 10.62 -3.69 -12.87
CA ARG A 184 10.29 -2.42 -12.22
C ARG A 184 9.00 -1.78 -12.73
N LYS A 185 8.57 -2.10 -13.94
CA LYS A 185 7.31 -1.59 -14.52
C LYS A 185 6.12 -1.83 -13.58
N GLY A 186 6.07 -2.99 -12.92
CA GLY A 186 5.06 -3.29 -11.92
C GLY A 186 5.20 -2.57 -10.57
N GLN A 187 6.21 -1.73 -10.41
CA GLN A 187 6.45 -0.90 -9.22
C GLN A 187 6.27 0.61 -9.51
N ALA A 188 6.02 0.97 -10.76
CA ALA A 188 5.77 2.34 -11.16
C ALA A 188 4.37 2.78 -10.68
N ILE A 189 4.25 4.05 -10.27
CA ILE A 189 2.99 4.61 -9.74
C ILE A 189 1.88 4.61 -10.78
N ASP A 190 2.23 4.82 -12.03
CA ASP A 190 1.34 4.89 -13.19
C ASP A 190 0.87 3.51 -13.71
N THR A 191 1.47 2.44 -13.20
CA THR A 191 1.10 1.08 -13.60
C THR A 191 -0.17 0.63 -12.86
N PRO A 192 -1.23 0.18 -13.57
CA PRO A 192 -2.44 -0.32 -12.93
C PRO A 192 -2.14 -1.45 -11.93
N ASN A 193 -2.81 -1.43 -10.78
CA ASN A 193 -2.55 -2.37 -9.68
C ASN A 193 -2.61 -3.84 -10.10
N ARG A 194 -3.50 -4.20 -11.02
CA ARG A 194 -3.65 -5.58 -11.54
C ARG A 194 -2.41 -5.98 -12.33
N VAL A 195 -1.99 -5.13 -13.27
CA VAL A 195 -0.77 -5.32 -14.07
C VAL A 195 0.48 -5.37 -13.19
N ALA A 196 0.61 -4.44 -12.22
CA ALA A 196 1.72 -4.39 -11.29
C ALA A 196 1.88 -5.69 -10.49
N LYS A 197 0.78 -6.25 -10.00
CA LYS A 197 0.80 -7.52 -9.26
C LYS A 197 1.20 -8.71 -10.13
N LEU A 198 0.70 -8.76 -11.35
CA LEU A 198 1.01 -9.84 -12.30
C LEU A 198 2.46 -9.75 -12.77
N LEU A 199 2.96 -8.56 -13.12
CA LEU A 199 4.38 -8.34 -13.44
C LEU A 199 5.29 -8.83 -12.31
N LYS A 200 4.93 -8.52 -11.06
CA LYS A 200 5.70 -8.98 -9.91
C LYS A 200 5.63 -10.50 -9.75
N LYS A 201 4.44 -11.10 -9.91
CA LYS A 201 4.24 -12.57 -9.83
C LYS A 201 5.06 -13.29 -10.90
N GLN A 202 5.06 -12.77 -12.12
CA GLN A 202 5.71 -13.35 -13.29
C GLN A 202 7.17 -12.90 -13.47
N LYS A 203 7.72 -12.09 -12.55
CA LYS A 203 9.09 -11.55 -12.62
C LYS A 203 9.38 -10.82 -13.94
N GLY A 204 8.37 -10.12 -14.48
CA GLY A 204 8.46 -9.36 -15.71
C GLY A 204 8.48 -10.16 -17.01
N ARG A 205 8.10 -11.46 -16.99
CA ARG A 205 8.06 -12.32 -18.16
C ARG A 205 6.63 -12.63 -18.59
N CYS A 206 6.44 -12.76 -19.89
CA CYS A 206 5.24 -13.35 -20.46
C CYS A 206 5.18 -14.84 -20.14
N THR A 207 4.05 -15.34 -19.66
CA THR A 207 3.88 -16.77 -19.33
C THR A 207 3.75 -17.66 -20.54
N TRP A 208 3.42 -17.10 -21.71
CA TRP A 208 3.29 -17.84 -22.96
C TRP A 208 4.63 -18.09 -23.65
N CYS A 209 5.34 -17.01 -24.00
CA CYS A 209 6.61 -17.10 -24.72
C CYS A 209 7.86 -17.08 -23.83
N GLY A 210 7.73 -16.81 -22.53
CA GLY A 210 8.83 -16.72 -21.59
C GLY A 210 9.72 -15.47 -21.71
N GLN A 211 9.49 -14.62 -22.72
CA GLN A 211 10.27 -13.40 -22.94
C GLN A 211 9.92 -12.30 -21.93
N TYR A 212 10.87 -11.40 -21.71
CA TYR A 212 10.64 -10.24 -20.85
C TYR A 212 9.79 -9.19 -21.58
N PHE A 213 8.91 -8.53 -20.84
CA PHE A 213 8.16 -7.39 -21.36
C PHE A 213 9.09 -6.20 -21.56
N ALA A 214 9.12 -5.66 -22.78
CA ALA A 214 9.76 -4.40 -23.10
C ALA A 214 8.83 -3.20 -22.78
N PRO A 215 9.36 -1.98 -22.57
CA PRO A 215 8.54 -0.79 -22.32
C PRO A 215 7.57 -0.44 -23.44
N SER A 216 7.91 -0.82 -24.68
CA SER A 216 7.07 -0.61 -25.87
C SER A 216 5.99 -1.68 -26.06
N ASP A 217 6.05 -2.79 -25.32
CA ASP A 217 5.13 -3.88 -25.50
C ASP A 217 3.73 -3.53 -25.01
N LEU A 218 2.75 -3.89 -25.81
CA LEU A 218 1.37 -3.93 -25.39
C LEU A 218 1.16 -5.21 -24.56
N VAL A 219 0.84 -5.02 -23.28
CA VAL A 219 0.61 -6.12 -22.36
C VAL A 219 -0.86 -6.23 -22.02
N GLU A 220 -1.39 -7.44 -22.02
CA GLU A 220 -2.79 -7.73 -21.75
C GLU A 220 -2.93 -8.68 -20.58
N VAL A 221 -3.99 -8.46 -19.78
CA VAL A 221 -4.35 -9.33 -18.67
C VAL A 221 -5.30 -10.38 -19.18
N ASP A 222 -4.90 -11.62 -19.09
CA ASP A 222 -5.65 -12.77 -19.58
C ASP A 222 -5.99 -13.75 -18.45
N HIS A 223 -6.98 -14.60 -18.68
CA HIS A 223 -7.37 -15.70 -17.82
C HIS A 223 -6.64 -16.99 -18.24
N ILE A 224 -5.96 -17.66 -17.31
CA ILE A 224 -5.30 -18.95 -17.56
C ILE A 224 -6.34 -19.96 -18.05
N ILE A 225 -7.45 -20.09 -17.31
CA ILE A 225 -8.66 -20.81 -17.71
C ILE A 225 -9.67 -19.79 -18.20
N PRO A 226 -10.11 -19.83 -19.45
CA PRO A 226 -11.08 -18.89 -20.00
C PRO A 226 -12.38 -18.81 -19.20
N ARG A 227 -13.00 -17.64 -19.19
CA ARG A 227 -14.30 -17.44 -18.49
C ARG A 227 -15.40 -18.33 -19.10
N SER A 228 -15.37 -18.57 -20.39
CA SER A 228 -16.27 -19.49 -21.11
C SER A 228 -16.18 -20.93 -20.61
N GLN A 229 -15.01 -21.31 -20.05
CA GLN A 229 -14.75 -22.63 -19.45
C GLN A 229 -14.84 -22.61 -17.91
N GLY A 230 -15.53 -21.61 -17.32
CA GLY A 230 -15.72 -21.50 -15.87
C GLY A 230 -14.57 -20.86 -15.10
N GLY A 231 -13.59 -20.27 -15.77
CA GLY A 231 -12.47 -19.58 -15.13
C GLY A 231 -12.94 -18.35 -14.35
N LYS A 232 -12.50 -18.23 -13.09
CA LYS A 232 -12.86 -17.14 -12.18
C LYS A 232 -11.92 -15.95 -12.35
N ASP A 233 -12.42 -14.71 -12.11
CA ASP A 233 -11.63 -13.47 -12.14
C ASP A 233 -10.82 -13.30 -10.82
N GLU A 234 -9.95 -14.24 -10.54
CA GLU A 234 -9.08 -14.27 -9.38
C GLU A 234 -7.62 -14.18 -9.80
N TYR A 235 -6.76 -13.54 -8.98
CA TYR A 235 -5.32 -13.43 -9.29
C TYR A 235 -4.59 -14.77 -9.51
N LYS A 236 -5.16 -15.88 -9.01
CA LYS A 236 -4.62 -17.23 -9.28
C LYS A 236 -4.82 -17.63 -10.72
N ASN A 237 -5.95 -17.24 -11.30
CA ASN A 237 -6.35 -17.52 -12.68
C ASN A 237 -5.98 -16.39 -13.65
N LEU A 238 -5.27 -15.35 -13.22
CA LEU A 238 -4.85 -14.24 -14.08
C LEU A 238 -3.37 -14.33 -14.41
N GLN A 239 -3.07 -14.01 -15.65
CA GLN A 239 -1.73 -13.89 -16.22
C GLN A 239 -1.60 -12.63 -17.07
N LEU A 240 -0.35 -12.24 -17.33
CA LEU A 240 -0.01 -11.14 -18.22
C LEU A 240 0.72 -11.68 -19.43
N LEU A 241 0.25 -11.32 -20.61
CA LEU A 241 0.77 -11.77 -21.90
C LEU A 241 1.16 -10.55 -22.76
N HIS A 242 2.06 -10.75 -23.73
CA HIS A 242 2.16 -9.85 -24.85
C HIS A 242 0.86 -9.95 -25.67
N ARG A 243 0.46 -8.88 -26.33
CA ARG A 243 -0.77 -8.88 -27.13
C ARG A 243 -0.81 -10.00 -28.15
N HIS A 244 0.24 -10.20 -28.95
CA HIS A 244 0.33 -11.30 -29.91
C HIS A 244 0.21 -12.69 -29.26
N CYS A 245 0.84 -12.88 -28.09
CA CYS A 245 0.72 -14.13 -27.34
C CYS A 245 -0.70 -14.36 -26.78
N HIS A 246 -1.39 -13.29 -26.43
CA HIS A 246 -2.79 -13.35 -26.03
C HIS A 246 -3.70 -13.76 -27.20
N ASP A 247 -3.46 -13.20 -28.39
CA ASP A 247 -4.20 -13.54 -29.60
C ASP A 247 -3.99 -15.03 -29.96
N ASP A 248 -2.74 -15.52 -29.93
CA ASP A 248 -2.40 -16.94 -30.17
C ASP A 248 -3.09 -17.88 -29.18
N LYS A 249 -3.03 -17.52 -27.88
CA LYS A 249 -3.70 -18.30 -26.83
C LYS A 249 -5.21 -18.33 -27.04
N THR A 250 -5.81 -17.19 -27.37
CA THR A 250 -7.26 -17.08 -27.59
C THR A 250 -7.71 -17.94 -28.77
N ALA A 251 -6.93 -17.97 -29.85
CA ALA A 251 -7.18 -18.85 -30.99
C ALA A 251 -7.17 -20.33 -30.59
N LEU A 252 -6.19 -20.72 -29.78
CA LEU A 252 -6.06 -22.09 -29.25
C LEU A 252 -7.21 -22.48 -28.30
N ASP A 253 -7.56 -21.57 -27.38
CA ASP A 253 -8.67 -21.79 -26.43
C ASP A 253 -10.01 -21.96 -27.20
N ASN A 254 -10.23 -21.20 -28.27
CA ASN A 254 -11.43 -21.32 -29.13
C ASN A 254 -11.44 -22.65 -29.92
N ALA A 255 -10.30 -23.07 -30.45
CA ALA A 255 -10.20 -24.34 -31.17
C ALA A 255 -10.49 -25.54 -30.24
N ASN A 256 -9.96 -25.50 -29.03
CA ASN A 256 -10.21 -26.53 -28.02
C ASN A 256 -11.68 -26.57 -27.56
N ALA A 257 -12.34 -25.41 -27.47
CA ALA A 257 -13.76 -25.34 -27.12
C ALA A 257 -14.64 -25.98 -28.20
N VAL A 258 -14.31 -25.81 -29.48
CA VAL A 258 -15.05 -26.41 -30.60
C VAL A 258 -14.89 -27.94 -30.63
N SER A 259 -13.68 -28.47 -30.37
CA SER A 259 -13.44 -29.91 -30.30
C SER A 259 -14.22 -30.60 -29.19
N LEU A 260 -14.28 -29.97 -28.00
CA LEU A 260 -15.06 -30.49 -26.89
C LEU A 260 -16.57 -30.53 -27.11
N THR A 261 -17.11 -29.60 -27.92
CA THR A 261 -18.54 -29.62 -28.29
C THR A 261 -18.87 -30.67 -29.32
N MET A 262 -17.93 -31.06 -30.19
CA MET A 262 -18.13 -32.12 -31.14
C MET A 262 -18.10 -33.52 -30.49
N GLU A 263 -17.24 -33.74 -29.51
CA GLU A 263 -17.18 -35.02 -28.78
C GLU A 263 -18.38 -35.30 -27.85
N GLN A 264 -19.20 -34.30 -27.54
CA GLN A 264 -20.43 -34.44 -26.72
C GLN A 264 -21.69 -34.63 -27.57
N SER A 265 -21.56 -34.67 -28.91
CA SER A 265 -22.66 -34.79 -29.85
C SER A 265 -22.78 -36.17 -30.52
N ASP A 266 -21.88 -37.06 -30.17
CA ASP A 266 -21.88 -38.48 -30.52
C ASP A 266 -22.32 -39.33 -29.30
#